data_ddc79c95b56a88a871e1eb15fa129571
#
_entry.id   ddc79c95b56a88a871e1eb15fa129571
#
_cell.length_a   1.000
_cell.length_b   1.000
_cell.length_c   1.000
_cell.angle_alpha   90.00
_cell.angle_beta   90.00
_cell.angle_gamma   90.00
#
_symmetry.space_group_name_H-M   'P 1'
#
loop_
_entity.id
_entity.type
_entity.pdbx_description
1 polymer ?
#
loop_
_entity_poly.entity_id
_entity_poly.type
_entity_poly.pdbx_seq_one_letter_code
_entity_poly.pdbx_strand_id
1 'polypeptide(L)' 'MFLYKAGMTYELLGEYEDALETYDRIYREFYRSAEGRTIERNIAKMKRMVELEQ' A
#
# COMPACT_ATOMS: atom_id res chain seq x y z
N MET A 1 11.74 -4.81 -4.93
CA MET A 1 11.52 -4.22 -3.62
C MET A 1 10.66 -5.15 -2.77
N PHE A 2 11.21 -5.64 -1.68
CA PHE A 2 10.53 -6.68 -0.89
C PHE A 2 9.20 -6.21 -0.26
N LEU A 3 9.21 -5.01 0.30
CA LEU A 3 8.02 -4.50 0.96
C LEU A 3 6.86 -4.28 -0.02
N TYR A 4 7.19 -3.92 -1.26
CA TYR A 4 6.18 -3.76 -2.29
C TYR A 4 5.46 -5.08 -2.57
N LYS A 5 6.22 -6.16 -2.68
CA LYS A 5 5.64 -7.48 -2.90
C LYS A 5 4.77 -7.92 -1.73
N ALA A 6 5.20 -7.61 -0.51
CA ALA A 6 4.41 -7.92 0.68
C ALA A 6 3.07 -7.22 0.64
N GLY A 7 3.05 -5.93 0.29
CA GLY A 7 1.83 -5.18 0.15
C GLY A 7 0.89 -5.77 -0.89
N MET A 8 1.44 -6.16 -2.04
CA MET A 8 0.66 -6.79 -3.10
C MET A 8 0.07 -8.14 -2.65
N THR A 9 0.84 -8.90 -1.89
CA THR A 9 0.37 -10.18 -1.36
C THR A 9 -0.80 -9.98 -0.41
N TYR A 10 -0.70 -9.02 0.50
CA TYR A 10 -1.80 -8.70 1.41
C TYR A 10 -3.04 -8.25 0.62
N GLU A 11 -2.85 -7.47 -0.42
CA GLU A 11 -3.93 -7.00 -1.26
C GLU A 11 -4.66 -8.18 -1.92
N LEU A 12 -3.91 -9.16 -2.44
CA LEU A 12 -4.48 -10.34 -3.07
C LEU A 12 -5.23 -11.23 -2.07
N LEU A 13 -4.80 -11.23 -0.81
CA LEU A 13 -5.45 -11.98 0.24
C LEU A 13 -6.67 -11.26 0.82
N GLY A 14 -6.92 -10.04 0.39
CA GLY A 14 -8.02 -9.25 0.91
C GLY A 14 -7.71 -8.58 2.24
N GLU A 15 -6.47 -8.62 2.69
CA GLU A 15 -6.05 -8.00 3.94
C GLU A 15 -5.61 -6.56 3.67
N TYR A 16 -6.58 -5.70 3.39
CA TYR A 16 -6.32 -4.34 2.93
C TYR A 16 -5.69 -3.45 3.99
N GLU A 17 -6.00 -3.65 5.26
CA GLU A 17 -5.37 -2.87 6.33
C GLU A 17 -3.88 -3.15 6.41
N ASP A 18 -3.50 -4.42 6.30
CA ASP A 18 -2.09 -4.81 6.29
C ASP A 18 -1.37 -4.29 5.05
N ALA A 19 -2.05 -4.34 3.90
CA ALA A 19 -1.51 -3.79 2.67
C ALA A 19 -1.28 -2.30 2.81
N LEU A 20 -2.24 -1.58 3.37
CA LEU A 20 -2.15 -0.14 3.59
C LEU A 20 -0.97 0.21 4.47
N GLU A 21 -0.81 -0.49 5.58
CA GLU A 21 0.30 -0.26 6.50
C GLU A 21 1.64 -0.49 5.81
N THR A 22 1.74 -1.56 5.03
CA THR A 22 2.95 -1.89 4.29
C THR A 22 3.29 -0.81 3.26
N TYR A 23 2.31 -0.38 2.49
CA TYR A 23 2.51 0.68 1.49
C TYR A 23 2.87 2.01 2.14
N ASP A 24 2.25 2.34 3.26
CA ASP A 24 2.57 3.57 4.00
C ASP A 24 4.02 3.59 4.45
N ARG A 25 4.51 2.44 4.92
CA ARG A 25 5.90 2.30 5.34
C ARG A 25 6.85 2.51 4.17
N ILE A 26 6.55 1.92 3.02
CA ILE A 26 7.35 2.10 1.81
C ILE A 26 7.35 3.58 1.39
N TYR A 27 6.20 4.21 1.42
CA TYR A 27 6.06 5.61 1.05
C TYR A 27 6.92 6.51 1.92
N ARG A 28 6.96 6.28 3.22
CA ARG A 28 7.77 7.07 4.13
C ARG A 28 9.25 6.98 3.81
N GLU A 29 9.71 5.84 3.32
CA GLU A 29 11.11 5.64 2.99
C GLU A 29 11.48 6.18 1.60
N PHE A 30 10.54 6.13 0.67
CA PHE A 30 10.83 6.41 -0.74
C PHE A 30 9.92 7.46 -1.37
N TYR A 31 9.37 8.36 -0.57
CA TYR A 31 8.38 9.31 -1.08
C TYR A 31 8.91 10.26 -2.15
N ARG A 32 10.22 10.45 -2.22
CA ARG A 32 10.85 11.34 -3.22
C ARG A 32 11.17 10.65 -4.53
N SER A 33 11.05 9.35 -4.59
CA SER A 33 11.37 8.59 -5.80
C SER A 33 10.14 8.45 -6.70
N ALA A 34 10.37 8.01 -7.94
CA ALA A 34 9.27 7.72 -8.86
C ALA A 34 8.37 6.61 -8.29
N GLU A 35 8.96 5.68 -7.56
CA GLU A 35 8.23 4.59 -6.92
C GLU A 35 7.29 5.11 -5.84
N GLY A 36 7.67 6.20 -5.18
CA GLY A 36 6.83 6.83 -4.16
C GLY A 36 5.48 7.28 -4.71
N ARG A 37 5.46 7.76 -5.96
CA ARG A 37 4.20 8.18 -6.59
C ARG A 37 3.27 7.00 -6.82
N THR A 38 3.81 5.86 -7.25
CA THR A 38 3.05 4.64 -7.45
C THR A 38 2.50 4.14 -6.12
N ILE A 39 3.32 4.17 -5.07
CA ILE A 39 2.93 3.76 -3.73
C ILE A 39 1.82 4.68 -3.18
N GLU A 40 1.94 5.98 -3.41
CA GLU A 40 0.91 6.93 -2.99
C GLU A 40 -0.45 6.59 -3.58
N ARG A 41 -0.47 6.22 -4.86
CA ARG A 41 -1.69 5.77 -5.53
C ARG A 41 -2.25 4.52 -4.88
N ASN A 42 -1.39 3.55 -4.58
CA ASN A 42 -1.80 2.32 -3.92
C ASN A 42 -2.34 2.58 -2.52
N ILE A 43 -1.75 3.51 -1.79
CA ILE A 43 -2.22 3.88 -0.45
C ILE A 43 -3.63 4.44 -0.54
N ALA A 44 -3.89 5.35 -1.48
CA ALA A 44 -5.21 5.92 -1.67
C ALA A 44 -6.24 4.84 -1.99
N LYS A 45 -5.86 3.90 -2.86
CA LYS A 45 -6.71 2.77 -3.22
C LYS A 45 -7.03 1.89 -2.02
N MET A 46 -6.02 1.59 -1.21
CA MET A 46 -6.21 0.72 -0.04
C MET A 46 -7.07 1.39 1.03
N LYS A 47 -6.91 2.69 1.23
CA LYS A 47 -7.76 3.44 2.16
C LYS A 47 -9.22 3.32 1.77
N ARG A 48 -9.49 3.44 0.47
CA ARG A 48 -10.85 3.32 -0.04
C ARG A 48 -11.40 1.91 0.17
N MET A 49 -10.57 0.90 -0.08
CA MET A 49 -10.98 -0.49 0.10
C MET A 49 -11.30 -0.81 1.55
N VAL A 50 -10.50 -0.30 2.47
CA VAL A 50 -10.74 -0.48 3.90
C VAL A 50 -12.06 0.18 4.30
N GLU A 51 -12.33 1.39 3.82
CA GLU A 51 -13.58 2.08 4.09
C GLU A 51 -14.79 1.30 3.57
N LEU A 52 -14.65 0.70 2.39
CA LEU A 52 -15.75 -0.06 1.80
C LEU A 52 -16.05 -1.36 2.55
N GLU A 53 -15.06 -1.91 3.26
CA GLU A 53 -15.26 -3.12 4.05
C GLU A 53 -15.94 -2.86 5.39
N GLN A 54 -15.88 -1.65 5.85
CA GLN A 54 -16.56 -1.25 7.10
C GLN A 54 -17.98 -0.77 6.78
#